data_168b02eead893ecb635ee188727aae64
#
_entry.id   168b02eead893ecb635ee188727aae64
#
_cell.length_a   1.000
_cell.length_b   1.000
_cell.length_c   1.000
_cell.angle_alpha   90.00
_cell.angle_beta   90.00
_cell.angle_gamma   90.00
#
_symmetry.space_group_name_H-M   'P 1'
#
loop_
_entity.id
_entity.type
_entity.pdbx_description
1 polymer ?
#
loop_
_entity_poly.entity_id
_entity_poly.type
_entity_poly.pdbx_seq_one_letter_code
_entity_poly.pdbx_strand_id
1 'polypeptide(L)'
;MATDSLFMNAPDPVEVPAGHVIYSDGDDGSHMYGIIEGKVALTKGGTVIAVLGPNDVFGERALIDHLPRNVTAVATTDTKLAEIDRRLFLFLVHESPTFALGIRGALASRLRAYDEMVATAAEVAGPAEP
;
A
#
# COMPACT_ATOMS: atom_id res chain seq x y z
N MET A 1 -21.56 -14.48 4.28
CA MET A 1 -21.42 -13.88 3.58
C MET A 1 -20.31 -13.53 3.17
N ALA A 2 -20.07 -13.69 2.41
CA ALA A 2 -18.92 -13.30 1.95
C ALA A 2 -18.80 -11.88 2.12
N THR A 3 -17.73 -11.50 2.59
CA THR A 3 -17.40 -10.13 2.59
C THR A 3 -17.21 -9.72 1.16
N ASP A 4 -17.89 -8.75 0.76
CA ASP A 4 -17.69 -8.24 -0.57
C ASP A 4 -16.32 -7.63 -0.66
N SER A 5 -15.50 -8.15 -1.54
CA SER A 5 -14.21 -7.56 -1.81
C SER A 5 -14.43 -6.29 -2.63
N LEU A 6 -13.81 -5.20 -2.22
CA LEU A 6 -13.86 -3.94 -2.96
C LEU A 6 -13.29 -4.09 -4.37
N PHE A 7 -12.40 -5.06 -4.56
CA PHE A 7 -11.66 -5.22 -5.80
C PHE A 7 -11.99 -6.51 -6.55
N MET A 8 -13.02 -7.23 -6.13
CA MET A 8 -13.37 -8.53 -6.69
C MET A 8 -13.59 -8.48 -8.20
N ASN A 9 -14.16 -7.39 -8.69
CA ASN A 9 -14.47 -7.24 -10.10
C ASN A 9 -13.45 -6.42 -10.86
N ALA A 10 -12.25 -6.27 -10.30
CA ALA A 10 -11.20 -5.52 -10.98
C ALA A 10 -10.84 -6.22 -12.30
N PRO A 11 -10.72 -5.46 -13.41
CA PRO A 11 -10.28 -6.07 -14.66
C PRO A 11 -8.81 -6.43 -14.59
N ASP A 12 -8.45 -7.54 -15.21
CA ASP A 12 -7.06 -7.97 -15.35
C ASP A 12 -6.26 -7.94 -14.05
N PRO A 13 -6.71 -8.68 -13.01
CA PRO A 13 -5.96 -8.69 -11.76
C PRO A 13 -4.55 -9.27 -11.96
N VAL A 14 -3.62 -8.75 -11.18
CA VAL A 14 -2.22 -9.18 -11.21
C VAL A 14 -2.02 -10.25 -10.16
N GLU A 15 -1.41 -11.36 -10.56
CA GLU A 15 -1.10 -12.44 -9.62
C GLU A 15 0.38 -12.39 -9.29
N VAL A 16 0.69 -12.41 -8.00
CA VAL A 16 2.07 -12.33 -7.50
C VAL A 16 2.31 -13.52 -6.58
N PRO A 17 3.23 -14.42 -6.95
CA PRO A 17 3.53 -15.57 -6.09
C PRO A 17 4.17 -15.15 -4.78
N ALA A 18 3.98 -15.97 -3.75
CA ALA A 18 4.58 -15.75 -2.44
C ALA A 18 6.08 -15.52 -2.57
N GLY A 19 6.58 -14.52 -1.85
CA GLY A 19 8.00 -14.19 -1.82
C GLY A 19 8.46 -13.23 -2.91
N HIS A 20 7.60 -12.88 -3.85
CA HIS A 20 8.01 -11.98 -4.94
C HIS A 20 7.79 -10.52 -4.56
N VAL A 21 8.70 -9.68 -5.01
CA VAL A 21 8.63 -8.23 -4.80
C VAL A 21 7.65 -7.63 -5.79
N ILE A 22 6.73 -6.82 -5.29
CA ILE A 22 5.77 -6.11 -6.12
C ILE A 22 6.41 -4.83 -6.65
N TYR A 23 7.06 -4.08 -5.77
CA TYR A 23 7.91 -2.96 -6.15
C TYR A 23 8.93 -2.72 -5.04
N SER A 24 10.01 -2.03 -5.38
CA SER A 24 11.10 -1.74 -4.45
C SER A 24 11.14 -0.27 -4.07
N ASP A 25 11.64 0.00 -2.88
CA ASP A 25 11.92 1.36 -2.41
C ASP A 25 12.77 2.07 -3.46
N GLY A 26 12.36 3.26 -3.86
CA GLY A 26 13.04 4.05 -4.86
C GLY A 26 12.54 3.88 -6.28
N ASP A 27 11.73 2.86 -6.55
CA ASP A 27 11.19 2.66 -7.90
C ASP A 27 10.21 3.77 -8.25
N ASP A 28 10.16 4.10 -9.53
CA ASP A 28 9.08 4.94 -10.04
C ASP A 28 7.81 4.10 -10.17
N GLY A 29 6.68 4.74 -10.03
CA GLY A 29 5.42 4.04 -10.19
C GLY A 29 4.31 5.01 -10.58
N SER A 30 3.23 4.47 -11.13
CA SER A 30 2.08 5.25 -11.55
C SER A 30 0.76 4.64 -11.09
N HIS A 31 0.83 3.56 -10.34
CA HIS A 31 -0.36 2.84 -9.87
C HIS A 31 -0.31 2.67 -8.37
N MET A 32 -1.49 2.55 -7.78
CA MET A 32 -1.61 1.98 -6.46
C MET A 32 -2.24 0.60 -6.62
N TYR A 33 -2.31 -0.15 -5.55
CA TYR A 33 -2.82 -1.52 -5.59
C TYR A 33 -3.85 -1.75 -4.51
N GLY A 34 -4.87 -2.54 -4.85
CA GLY A 34 -5.81 -3.07 -3.87
C GLY A 34 -5.62 -4.56 -3.77
N ILE A 35 -5.68 -5.11 -2.58
CA ILE A 35 -5.50 -6.54 -2.38
C ILE A 35 -6.84 -7.25 -2.50
N ILE A 36 -6.92 -8.18 -3.46
CA ILE A 36 -8.11 -9.02 -3.65
C ILE A 36 -7.99 -10.23 -2.74
N GLU A 37 -6.84 -10.91 -2.79
CA GLU A 37 -6.53 -12.07 -1.95
C GLU A 37 -5.06 -12.03 -1.58
N GLY A 38 -4.72 -12.64 -0.45
CA GLY A 38 -3.33 -12.79 -0.03
C GLY A 38 -2.89 -11.72 0.93
N LYS A 39 -1.58 -11.63 1.13
CA LYS A 39 -0.98 -10.69 2.08
C LYS A 39 0.26 -10.06 1.49
N VAL A 40 0.46 -8.80 1.82
CA VAL A 40 1.59 -8.00 1.36
C VAL A 40 2.26 -7.37 2.58
N ALA A 41 3.58 -7.50 2.66
CA ALA A 41 4.38 -6.82 3.67
C ALA A 41 5.01 -5.57 3.05
N LEU A 42 4.89 -4.45 3.73
CA LEU A 42 5.59 -3.22 3.36
C LEU A 42 6.81 -3.12 4.27
N THR A 43 7.99 -2.95 3.66
CA THR A 43 9.24 -2.90 4.41
C THR A 43 10.03 -1.64 4.08
N LYS A 44 10.83 -1.20 5.03
CA LYS A 44 11.73 -0.07 4.87
C LYS A 44 13.03 -0.42 5.56
N GLY A 45 14.12 -0.46 4.78
CA GLY A 45 15.41 -0.81 5.33
C GLY A 45 15.44 -2.19 6.01
N GLY A 46 14.69 -3.15 5.47
CA GLY A 46 14.61 -4.49 6.04
C GLY A 46 13.61 -4.65 7.19
N THR A 47 13.00 -3.55 7.62
CA THR A 47 12.04 -3.60 8.72
C THR A 47 10.62 -3.61 8.17
N VAL A 48 9.79 -4.54 8.62
CA VAL A 48 8.39 -4.59 8.24
C VAL A 48 7.63 -3.48 8.96
N ILE A 49 7.02 -2.57 8.20
CA ILE A 49 6.25 -1.47 8.77
C ILE A 49 4.75 -1.72 8.73
N ALA A 50 4.30 -2.63 7.87
CA ALA A 50 2.89 -2.99 7.80
C ALA A 50 2.72 -4.33 7.11
N VAL A 51 1.71 -5.09 7.50
CA VAL A 51 1.27 -6.29 6.79
C VAL A 51 -0.18 -6.05 6.41
N LEU A 52 -0.46 -6.13 5.12
CA LEU A 52 -1.76 -5.79 4.56
C LEU A 52 -2.45 -7.04 4.05
N GLY A 53 -3.77 -7.04 4.09
CA GLY A 53 -4.59 -8.15 3.64
C GLY A 53 -5.69 -7.70 2.69
N PRO A 54 -6.67 -8.59 2.41
CA PRO A 54 -7.74 -8.27 1.47
C PRO A 54 -8.46 -6.97 1.81
N ASN A 55 -8.79 -6.23 0.77
CA ASN A 55 -9.43 -4.91 0.79
C ASN A 55 -8.53 -3.77 1.25
N ASP A 56 -7.30 -4.05 1.66
CA ASP A 56 -6.33 -3.00 1.93
C ASP A 56 -5.75 -2.47 0.62
N VAL A 57 -5.27 -1.24 0.68
CA VAL A 57 -4.63 -0.57 -0.46
C VAL A 57 -3.21 -0.18 -0.11
N PHE A 58 -2.35 -0.05 -1.11
CA PHE A 58 -0.98 0.41 -0.92
C PHE A 58 -0.45 0.99 -2.22
N GLY A 59 0.68 1.71 -2.12
CA GLY A 59 1.31 2.30 -3.28
C GLY A 59 0.69 3.61 -3.73
N GLU A 60 -0.14 4.22 -2.90
CA GLU A 60 -0.88 5.44 -3.23
C GLU A 60 0.04 6.64 -3.43
N ARG A 61 1.21 6.64 -2.82
CA ARG A 61 2.13 7.78 -2.89
C ARG A 61 2.56 8.11 -4.32
N ALA A 62 2.85 7.09 -5.10
CA ALA A 62 3.25 7.30 -6.49
C ALA A 62 2.09 7.83 -7.32
N LEU A 63 0.88 7.37 -7.03
CA LEU A 63 -0.30 7.78 -7.77
C LEU A 63 -0.75 9.19 -7.41
N ILE A 64 -0.82 9.48 -6.11
CA ILE A 64 -1.37 10.75 -5.61
C ILE A 64 -0.35 11.88 -5.70
N ASP A 65 0.87 11.63 -5.25
CA ASP A 65 1.91 12.65 -5.11
C ASP A 65 2.97 12.61 -6.20
N HIS A 66 2.92 11.65 -7.09
CA HIS A 66 3.91 11.47 -8.16
C HIS A 66 5.33 11.35 -7.63
N LEU A 67 5.47 10.75 -6.46
CA LEU A 67 6.75 10.54 -5.82
C LEU A 67 7.21 9.09 -5.99
N PRO A 68 8.51 8.82 -5.95
CA PRO A 68 9.00 7.45 -6.00
C PRO A 68 8.47 6.62 -4.84
N ARG A 69 8.49 5.31 -5.01
CA ARG A 69 8.13 4.38 -3.94
C ARG A 69 9.03 4.64 -2.74
N ASN A 70 8.47 4.70 -1.56
CA ASN A 70 9.24 4.95 -0.35
C ASN A 70 9.36 3.71 0.55
N VAL A 71 8.82 2.59 0.11
CA VAL A 71 8.93 1.31 0.80
C VAL A 71 9.00 0.21 -0.26
N THR A 72 9.43 -0.98 0.15
CA THR A 72 9.39 -2.17 -0.68
C THR A 72 8.13 -2.95 -0.31
N ALA A 73 7.40 -3.41 -1.32
CA ALA A 73 6.20 -4.23 -1.14
C ALA A 73 6.48 -5.65 -1.61
N VAL A 74 6.25 -6.62 -0.74
CA VAL A 74 6.53 -8.04 -1.01
C VAL A 74 5.28 -8.85 -0.72
N ALA A 75 4.92 -9.73 -1.66
CA ALA A 75 3.84 -10.69 -1.41
C ALA A 75 4.35 -11.77 -0.45
N THR A 76 3.74 -11.89 0.71
CA THR A 76 4.15 -12.92 1.70
C THR A 76 3.42 -14.22 1.49
N THR A 77 2.29 -14.18 0.77
CA THR A 77 1.56 -15.36 0.32
C THR A 77 1.27 -15.15 -1.15
N ASP A 78 0.74 -16.16 -1.83
CA ASP A 78 0.22 -15.97 -3.19
C ASP A 78 -0.85 -14.89 -3.11
N THR A 79 -0.70 -13.86 -3.92
CA THR A 79 -1.48 -12.64 -3.78
C THR A 79 -2.09 -12.27 -5.14
N LYS A 80 -3.31 -11.77 -5.09
CA LYS A 80 -3.98 -11.24 -6.26
C LYS A 80 -4.29 -9.78 -6.01
N LEU A 81 -3.87 -8.91 -6.92
CA LEU A 81 -3.94 -7.46 -6.77
C LEU A 81 -4.78 -6.83 -7.88
N ALA A 82 -5.48 -5.77 -7.52
CA ALA A 82 -6.08 -4.86 -8.49
C ALA A 82 -5.09 -3.72 -8.72
N GLU A 83 -4.71 -3.48 -9.97
CA GLU A 83 -3.90 -2.31 -10.31
C GLU A 83 -4.83 -1.13 -10.50
N ILE A 84 -4.57 -0.06 -9.77
CA ILE A 84 -5.43 1.13 -9.78
C ILE A 84 -4.63 2.30 -10.30
N ASP A 85 -4.97 2.75 -11.52
CA ASP A 85 -4.37 3.95 -12.07
C ASP A 85 -5.16 5.19 -11.59
N ARG A 86 -4.71 6.36 -12.00
CA ARG A 86 -5.34 7.60 -11.56
C ARG A 86 -6.82 7.68 -11.95
N ARG A 87 -7.15 7.23 -13.14
CA ARG A 87 -8.52 7.26 -13.63
C ARG A 87 -9.44 6.38 -12.77
N LEU A 88 -8.99 5.15 -12.52
CA LEU A 88 -9.76 4.22 -11.70
C LEU A 88 -9.84 4.70 -10.26
N PHE A 89 -8.76 5.28 -9.75
CA PHE A 89 -8.75 5.85 -8.40
C PHE A 89 -9.83 6.92 -8.25
N LEU A 90 -9.87 7.87 -9.17
CA LEU A 90 -10.84 8.95 -9.12
C LEU A 90 -12.27 8.41 -9.22
N PHE A 91 -12.47 7.43 -10.09
CA PHE A 91 -13.77 6.79 -10.23
C PHE A 91 -14.19 6.11 -8.92
N LEU A 92 -13.29 5.35 -8.30
CA LEU A 92 -13.60 4.64 -7.06
C LEU A 92 -13.89 5.60 -5.90
N VAL A 93 -13.11 6.67 -5.79
CA VAL A 93 -13.34 7.67 -4.74
C VAL A 93 -14.70 8.33 -4.91
N HIS A 94 -15.08 8.61 -6.16
CA HIS A 94 -16.35 9.25 -6.46
C HIS A 94 -17.54 8.32 -6.26
N GLU A 95 -17.40 7.05 -6.67
CA GLU A 95 -18.52 6.10 -6.70
C GLU A 95 -18.63 5.23 -5.45
N SER A 96 -17.59 5.16 -4.64
CA SER A 96 -17.59 4.26 -3.49
C SER A 96 -17.14 4.96 -2.22
N PRO A 97 -18.09 5.42 -1.39
CA PRO A 97 -17.73 5.99 -0.08
C PRO A 97 -16.91 5.04 0.79
N THR A 98 -17.20 3.72 0.69
CA THR A 98 -16.46 2.71 1.43
C THR A 98 -14.99 2.69 1.04
N PHE A 99 -14.71 2.80 -0.26
CA PHE A 99 -13.34 2.85 -0.74
C PHE A 99 -12.63 4.10 -0.22
N ALA A 100 -13.27 5.26 -0.29
CA ALA A 100 -12.69 6.52 0.17
C ALA A 100 -12.37 6.47 1.67
N LEU A 101 -13.29 5.94 2.47
CA LEU A 101 -13.07 5.80 3.90
C LEU A 101 -11.96 4.79 4.21
N GLY A 102 -11.91 3.70 3.46
CA GLY A 102 -10.88 2.69 3.61
C GLY A 102 -9.49 3.24 3.34
N ILE A 103 -9.35 4.07 2.32
CA ILE A 103 -8.07 4.70 1.99
C ILE A 103 -7.64 5.63 3.12
N ARG A 104 -8.55 6.44 3.65
CA ARG A 104 -8.20 7.35 4.75
C ARG A 104 -7.68 6.58 5.96
N GLY A 105 -8.34 5.50 6.33
CA GLY A 105 -7.92 4.68 7.46
C GLY A 105 -6.57 4.03 7.23
N ALA A 106 -6.36 3.48 6.06
CA ALA A 106 -5.11 2.83 5.71
C ALA A 106 -3.93 3.81 5.70
N LEU A 107 -4.15 5.00 5.14
CA LEU A 107 -3.12 6.05 5.11
C LEU A 107 -2.76 6.52 6.52
N ALA A 108 -3.76 6.75 7.36
CA ALA A 108 -3.53 7.19 8.73
C ALA A 108 -2.74 6.15 9.52
N SER A 109 -3.07 4.89 9.35
CA SER A 109 -2.37 3.80 10.05
C SER A 109 -0.91 3.70 9.63
N ARG A 110 -0.65 3.78 8.34
CA ARG A 110 0.72 3.72 7.82
C ARG A 110 1.53 4.95 8.19
N LEU A 111 0.90 6.10 8.22
CA LEU A 111 1.57 7.33 8.64
C LEU A 111 2.04 7.22 10.09
N ARG A 112 1.19 6.70 10.97
CA ARG A 112 1.58 6.48 12.36
C ARG A 112 2.76 5.52 12.48
N ALA A 113 2.73 4.41 11.74
CA ALA A 113 3.83 3.45 11.77
C ALA A 113 5.14 4.07 11.27
N TYR A 114 5.04 4.89 10.22
CA TYR A 114 6.19 5.57 9.67
C TYR A 114 6.75 6.60 10.65
N ASP A 115 5.87 7.36 11.28
CA ASP A 115 6.27 8.36 12.28
C ASP A 115 6.97 7.70 13.47
N GLU A 116 6.49 6.56 13.94
CA GLU A 116 7.13 5.82 15.01
C GLU A 116 8.53 5.36 14.61
N MET A 117 8.69 4.89 13.39
CA MET A 117 9.98 4.46 12.90
C MET A 117 10.97 5.63 12.81
N VAL A 118 10.51 6.78 12.33
CA VAL A 118 11.33 7.97 12.23
C VAL A 118 11.71 8.49 13.63
N ALA A 119 10.78 8.49 14.55
CA ALA A 119 11.05 8.90 15.93
C ALA A 119 12.09 7.99 16.58
N THR A 120 11.99 6.68 16.39
CA THR A 120 12.96 5.72 16.90
C THR A 120 14.34 5.98 16.32
N ALA A 121 14.42 6.22 15.02
CA ALA A 121 15.69 6.53 14.37
C ALA A 121 16.29 7.83 14.90
N ALA A 122 15.46 8.84 15.14
CA ALA A 122 15.93 10.11 15.69
C ALA A 122 16.47 9.95 17.12
N GLU A 123 15.83 9.10 17.92
CA GLU A 123 16.32 8.82 19.28
C GLU A 123 17.68 8.16 19.26
N VAL A 124 17.88 7.22 18.35
CA VAL A 124 19.16 6.51 18.23
C VAL A 124 20.25 7.46 17.70
N ALA A 125 19.91 8.30 16.74
CA ALA A 125 20.87 9.20 16.10
C ALA A 125 21.07 10.51 16.86
N GLY A 126 20.26 10.77 17.90
CA GLY A 126 20.26 12.03 18.61
C GLY A 126 19.21 12.98 18.05
N PRO A 127 19.04 14.16 18.67
CA PRO A 127 18.02 15.10 18.27
C PRO A 127 18.21 15.53 16.82
N ALA A 128 17.11 15.64 16.11
CA ALA A 128 17.14 16.15 14.74
C ALA A 128 17.40 17.66 14.78
N GLU A 129 18.12 18.14 13.80
CA GLU A 129 18.31 19.55 13.66
C GLU A 129 17.03 20.20 13.18
N PRO A 130 16.69 21.38 13.69
CA PRO A 130 15.48 22.07 13.27
C PRO A 130 15.54 22.52 11.82
#